data_bf879bfbe888e0e0d7c2079c8534c4d7
#
_entry.id   bf879bfbe888e0e0d7c2079c8534c4d7
#
_cell.length_a   1.000
_cell.length_b   1.000
_cell.length_c   1.000
_cell.angle_alpha   90.00
_cell.angle_beta   90.00
_cell.angle_gamma   90.00
#
_symmetry.space_group_name_H-M   'P 1'
#
loop_
_entity.id
_entity.type
_entity.pdbx_description
1 polymer ?
#
loop_
_entity_poly.entity_id
_entity_poly.type
_entity_poly.pdbx_seq_one_letter_code
_entity_poly.pdbx_strand_id
1 'polypeptide(L)'
;KYNSQDESCVLTRGVVEELEDSWLSKTEGFGTYNNLFAEVKCPWMEGLKYRVNLGLNYRSTKGGSFTGEGINSTTADTPSTASLNHSETTNWTVENLLTYDRTFGKHQLNVVGMYSAEQTVYTRSDVAGRDIPAEYFQFYNIGRAEGTITVNPDNWNYQKSGLMSWMGRVMYTYDNRYMLMATVRADASSRLAKGHQWHTYPAVSAGWNIRQEEFMDEVDWIDILKLRVG
;
A
#
# COMPACT_ATOMS: atom_id res chain seq x y z
N LYS A 1 -26.55 -7.18 30.91
CA LYS A 1 -27.85 -7.67 31.45
C LYS A 1 -28.15 -9.02 30.87
N TYR A 2 -28.36 -9.97 31.75
CA TYR A 2 -28.75 -11.34 31.43
C TYR A 2 -30.21 -11.37 30.97
N ASN A 3 -30.48 -11.95 29.80
CA ASN A 3 -31.86 -12.17 29.40
C ASN A 3 -32.27 -13.61 29.77
N SER A 4 -32.98 -13.76 30.87
CA SER A 4 -33.38 -15.05 31.43
C SER A 4 -34.45 -15.78 30.63
N GLN A 5 -34.87 -15.26 29.48
CA GLN A 5 -35.93 -15.88 28.64
C GLN A 5 -35.39 -16.55 27.38
N ASP A 6 -34.08 -16.41 27.10
CA ASP A 6 -33.43 -17.03 25.95
C ASP A 6 -32.33 -17.98 26.46
N GLU A 7 -32.52 -19.28 26.23
CA GLU A 7 -31.53 -20.28 26.61
C GLU A 7 -30.17 -20.10 25.86
N SER A 8 -30.14 -19.30 24.81
CA SER A 8 -28.96 -18.83 24.16
C SER A 8 -28.45 -17.52 24.79
N CYS A 9 -27.76 -17.63 25.90
CA CYS A 9 -27.20 -16.46 26.61
C CYS A 9 -26.29 -15.63 25.73
N VAL A 10 -26.77 -14.48 25.33
CA VAL A 10 -25.88 -13.42 24.74
C VAL A 10 -25.35 -12.58 25.88
N LEU A 11 -24.05 -12.69 26.15
CA LEU A 11 -23.37 -11.81 27.07
C LEU A 11 -23.48 -10.36 26.60
N THR A 12 -24.04 -9.50 27.43
CA THR A 12 -24.05 -8.07 27.16
C THR A 12 -22.69 -7.47 27.46
N ARG A 13 -22.39 -6.30 26.87
CA ARG A 13 -21.16 -5.57 27.10
C ARG A 13 -20.82 -5.38 28.59
N GLY A 14 -21.83 -5.08 29.43
CA GLY A 14 -21.61 -4.89 30.86
C GLY A 14 -21.12 -6.16 31.57
N VAL A 15 -21.60 -7.34 31.17
CA VAL A 15 -21.12 -8.62 31.71
C VAL A 15 -19.66 -8.89 31.28
N VAL A 16 -19.31 -8.58 30.03
CA VAL A 16 -17.94 -8.70 29.53
C VAL A 16 -16.98 -7.77 30.27
N GLU A 17 -17.40 -6.56 30.60
CA GLU A 17 -16.60 -5.58 31.37
C GLU A 17 -16.35 -6.05 32.80
N GLU A 18 -17.20 -6.91 33.37
CA GLU A 18 -17.03 -7.48 34.72
C GLU A 18 -16.17 -8.75 34.75
N LEU A 19 -15.77 -9.30 33.61
CA LEU A 19 -15.06 -10.59 33.50
C LEU A 19 -13.54 -10.48 33.77
N GLU A 20 -13.01 -9.28 33.97
CA GLU A 20 -11.60 -9.02 34.30
C GLU A 20 -10.63 -9.85 33.41
N ASP A 21 -9.89 -10.78 34.01
CA ASP A 21 -8.91 -11.63 33.31
C ASP A 21 -9.54 -12.76 32.50
N SER A 22 -10.82 -13.05 32.69
CA SER A 22 -11.51 -14.16 32.01
C SER A 22 -11.83 -13.88 30.54
N TRP A 23 -11.70 -12.66 30.09
CA TRP A 23 -11.88 -12.30 28.66
C TRP A 23 -10.95 -11.15 28.25
N LEU A 24 -10.23 -11.35 27.16
CA LEU A 24 -9.35 -10.33 26.57
C LEU A 24 -9.37 -10.42 25.06
N SER A 25 -9.51 -9.29 24.39
CA SER A 25 -9.24 -9.15 22.95
C SER A 25 -8.43 -7.89 22.73
N LYS A 26 -7.20 -8.05 22.24
CA LYS A 26 -6.26 -6.96 22.07
C LYS A 26 -5.59 -7.02 20.72
N THR A 27 -5.52 -5.87 20.05
CA THR A 27 -4.75 -5.72 18.82
C THR A 27 -3.86 -4.51 18.94
N GLU A 28 -2.58 -4.69 18.70
CA GLU A 28 -1.56 -3.64 18.69
C GLU A 28 -0.96 -3.56 17.29
N GLY A 29 -0.75 -2.33 16.81
CA GLY A 29 -0.13 -2.10 15.53
C GLY A 29 0.94 -1.03 15.61
N PHE A 30 2.05 -1.27 14.93
CA PHE A 30 3.10 -0.30 14.72
C PHE A 30 3.34 -0.14 13.23
N GLY A 31 3.42 1.10 12.76
CA GLY A 31 3.71 1.39 11.37
C GLY A 31 4.63 2.60 11.24
N THR A 32 5.58 2.50 10.33
CA THR A 32 6.45 3.61 9.94
C THR A 32 6.45 3.76 8.43
N TYR A 33 6.36 5.02 7.97
CA TYR A 33 6.34 5.39 6.57
C TYR A 33 7.41 6.45 6.35
N ASN A 34 8.43 6.08 5.61
CA ASN A 34 9.59 6.92 5.37
C ASN A 34 9.74 7.19 3.88
N ASN A 35 9.76 8.47 3.52
CA ASN A 35 10.03 8.92 2.17
C ASN A 35 11.21 9.88 2.22
N LEU A 36 12.26 9.53 1.49
CA LEU A 36 13.46 10.33 1.33
C LEU A 36 13.65 10.65 -0.14
N PHE A 37 14.19 11.81 -0.44
CA PHE A 37 14.61 12.12 -1.79
C PHE A 37 15.90 12.93 -1.81
N ALA A 38 16.62 12.78 -2.88
CA ALA A 38 17.74 13.64 -3.22
C ALA A 38 17.61 14.09 -4.67
N GLU A 39 17.89 15.38 -4.93
CA GLU A 39 17.86 15.95 -6.27
C GLU A 39 19.18 16.68 -6.52
N VAL A 40 19.77 16.41 -7.66
CA VAL A 40 20.98 17.06 -8.14
C VAL A 40 20.71 17.71 -9.49
N LYS A 41 21.01 19.00 -9.59
CA LYS A 41 20.99 19.74 -10.85
C LYS A 41 22.38 19.70 -11.48
N CYS A 42 22.45 19.42 -12.77
CA CYS A 42 23.71 19.37 -13.49
C CYS A 42 24.25 20.80 -13.70
N PRO A 43 25.43 21.16 -13.13
CA PRO A 43 25.93 22.54 -13.22
C PRO A 43 26.44 22.93 -14.62
N TRP A 44 26.83 21.96 -15.45
CA TRP A 44 27.32 22.16 -16.82
C TRP A 44 26.28 21.93 -17.92
N MET A 45 25.07 21.47 -17.56
CA MET A 45 23.96 21.28 -18.50
C MET A 45 22.65 21.87 -17.90
N GLU A 46 22.35 23.08 -18.33
CA GLU A 46 21.16 23.79 -17.89
C GLU A 46 19.91 22.99 -18.23
N GLY A 47 18.99 22.86 -17.26
CA GLY A 47 17.75 22.13 -17.41
C GLY A 47 17.84 20.62 -17.09
N LEU A 48 19.04 20.05 -16.93
CA LEU A 48 19.20 18.65 -16.55
C LEU A 48 19.23 18.49 -15.03
N LYS A 49 18.36 17.60 -14.53
CA LYS A 49 18.30 17.23 -13.12
C LYS A 49 18.08 15.73 -12.96
N TYR A 50 18.70 15.18 -11.94
CA TYR A 50 18.51 13.82 -11.50
C TYR A 50 17.92 13.81 -10.09
N ARG A 51 16.89 13.01 -9.90
CA ARG A 51 16.24 12.84 -8.60
C ARG A 51 16.09 11.35 -8.29
N VAL A 52 16.43 10.99 -7.06
CA VAL A 52 16.13 9.68 -6.50
C VAL A 52 15.12 9.85 -5.38
N ASN A 53 14.07 9.04 -5.40
CA ASN A 53 13.10 8.91 -4.31
C ASN A 53 13.26 7.51 -3.71
N LEU A 54 13.29 7.44 -2.38
CA LEU A 54 13.39 6.22 -1.61
C LEU A 54 12.19 6.15 -0.68
N GLY A 55 11.41 5.09 -0.78
CA GLY A 55 10.31 4.77 0.12
C GLY A 55 10.66 3.53 0.94
N LEU A 56 10.43 3.58 2.25
CA LEU A 56 10.51 2.42 3.12
C LEU A 56 9.35 2.44 4.10
N ASN A 57 8.45 1.48 3.94
CA ASN A 57 7.28 1.33 4.78
C ASN A 57 7.36 0.00 5.52
N TYR A 58 7.15 0.06 6.81
CA TYR A 58 7.07 -1.13 7.65
C TYR A 58 5.80 -1.06 8.49
N ARG A 59 5.07 -2.15 8.54
CA ARG A 59 3.90 -2.31 9.39
C ARG A 59 3.94 -3.66 10.07
N SER A 60 3.78 -3.67 11.40
CA SER A 60 3.62 -4.86 12.21
C SER A 60 2.30 -4.77 12.96
N THR A 61 1.57 -5.87 13.00
CA THR A 61 0.32 -5.98 13.76
C THR A 61 0.35 -7.28 14.55
N LYS A 62 0.08 -7.17 15.85
CA LYS A 62 -0.02 -8.30 16.77
C LYS A 62 -1.40 -8.28 17.39
N GLY A 63 -2.13 -9.37 17.23
CA GLY A 63 -3.46 -9.56 17.82
C GLY A 63 -3.47 -10.77 18.76
N GLY A 64 -4.22 -10.68 19.84
CA GLY A 64 -4.45 -11.80 20.74
C GLY A 64 -5.87 -11.78 21.27
N SER A 65 -6.45 -12.95 21.48
CA SER A 65 -7.70 -13.09 22.15
C SER A 65 -7.64 -14.24 23.18
N PHE A 66 -8.36 -14.06 24.25
CA PHE A 66 -8.54 -15.06 25.30
C PHE A 66 -10.02 -15.08 25.72
N THR A 67 -10.54 -16.28 25.91
CA THR A 67 -11.87 -16.52 26.46
C THR A 67 -11.72 -17.58 27.52
N GLY A 68 -12.06 -17.25 28.76
CA GLY A 68 -11.98 -18.11 29.91
C GLY A 68 -12.94 -19.31 29.84
N GLU A 69 -12.79 -20.23 30.77
CA GLU A 69 -13.63 -21.41 30.88
C GLU A 69 -15.11 -21.04 31.10
N GLY A 70 -16.01 -21.69 30.34
CA GLY A 70 -17.44 -21.46 30.42
C GLY A 70 -17.95 -20.13 29.89
N ILE A 71 -17.06 -19.21 29.49
CA ILE A 71 -17.41 -17.90 28.92
C ILE A 71 -17.95 -18.08 27.51
N ASN A 72 -19.02 -17.34 27.17
CA ASN A 72 -19.70 -17.44 25.88
C ASN A 72 -20.19 -18.85 25.51
N SER A 73 -20.48 -19.67 26.50
CA SER A 73 -20.97 -21.02 26.31
C SER A 73 -22.23 -21.30 27.13
N THR A 74 -23.05 -22.20 26.65
CA THR A 74 -24.18 -22.77 27.40
C THR A 74 -23.73 -23.84 28.39
N THR A 75 -22.49 -24.26 28.33
CA THR A 75 -21.90 -25.33 29.17
C THR A 75 -20.76 -24.72 30.01
N ALA A 76 -20.89 -24.83 31.34
CA ALA A 76 -19.90 -24.28 32.27
C ALA A 76 -18.50 -24.88 32.11
N ASP A 77 -18.40 -26.12 31.71
CA ASP A 77 -17.13 -26.84 31.53
C ASP A 77 -16.51 -26.66 30.13
N THR A 78 -16.93 -25.65 29.37
CA THR A 78 -16.30 -25.38 28.06
C THR A 78 -14.88 -24.87 28.26
N PRO A 79 -13.85 -25.57 27.75
CA PRO A 79 -12.46 -25.20 27.98
C PRO A 79 -12.15 -23.79 27.47
N SER A 80 -11.27 -23.11 28.18
CA SER A 80 -10.73 -21.79 27.79
C SER A 80 -10.06 -21.86 26.41
N THR A 81 -10.08 -20.76 25.70
CA THR A 81 -9.43 -20.63 24.39
C THR A 81 -8.56 -19.40 24.32
N ALA A 82 -7.40 -19.53 23.71
CA ALA A 82 -6.51 -18.41 23.43
C ALA A 82 -6.06 -18.42 21.97
N SER A 83 -5.89 -17.28 21.37
CA SER A 83 -5.28 -17.14 20.06
C SER A 83 -4.30 -15.99 20.02
N LEU A 84 -3.26 -16.14 19.21
CA LEU A 84 -2.25 -15.13 18.96
C LEU A 84 -1.95 -15.10 17.47
N ASN A 85 -2.03 -13.92 16.88
CA ASN A 85 -1.63 -13.71 15.49
C ASN A 85 -0.62 -12.58 15.38
N HIS A 86 0.26 -12.69 14.41
CA HIS A 86 1.25 -11.71 14.09
C HIS A 86 1.36 -11.54 12.57
N SER A 87 1.35 -10.32 12.09
CA SER A 87 1.56 -10.03 10.68
C SER A 87 2.53 -8.88 10.51
N GLU A 88 3.37 -8.99 9.50
CA GLU A 88 4.33 -7.96 9.13
C GLU A 88 4.26 -7.69 7.63
N THR A 89 4.36 -6.43 7.28
CA THR A 89 4.47 -5.97 5.90
C THR A 89 5.65 -5.03 5.78
N THR A 90 6.58 -5.36 4.90
CA THR A 90 7.67 -4.47 4.51
C THR A 90 7.51 -4.13 3.03
N ASN A 91 7.51 -2.86 2.73
CA ASN A 91 7.50 -2.36 1.36
C ASN A 91 8.65 -1.37 1.19
N TRP A 92 9.45 -1.55 0.14
CA TRP A 92 10.44 -0.56 -0.26
C TRP A 92 10.24 -0.19 -1.73
N THR A 93 10.51 1.07 -2.03
CA THR A 93 10.42 1.63 -3.38
C THR A 93 11.65 2.48 -3.65
N VAL A 94 12.23 2.33 -4.81
CA VAL A 94 13.29 3.17 -5.34
C VAL A 94 12.87 3.69 -6.70
N GLU A 95 12.84 5.01 -6.85
CA GLU A 95 12.57 5.66 -8.13
C GLU A 95 13.73 6.56 -8.51
N ASN A 96 14.17 6.44 -9.74
CA ASN A 96 15.20 7.26 -10.34
C ASN A 96 14.58 8.07 -11.48
N LEU A 97 14.68 9.39 -11.41
CA LEU A 97 14.13 10.29 -12.43
C LEU A 97 15.26 11.15 -13.00
N LEU A 98 15.41 11.09 -14.31
CA LEU A 98 16.25 12.00 -15.07
C LEU A 98 15.32 12.93 -15.85
N THR A 99 15.42 14.21 -15.59
CA THR A 99 14.57 15.23 -16.24
C THR A 99 15.46 16.24 -16.95
N TYR A 100 15.15 16.50 -18.20
CA TYR A 100 15.71 17.60 -18.95
C TYR A 100 14.60 18.55 -19.38
N ASP A 101 14.69 19.80 -18.94
CA ASP A 101 13.71 20.84 -19.21
C ASP A 101 14.40 22.08 -19.71
N ARG A 102 14.12 22.49 -20.94
CA ARG A 102 14.78 23.63 -21.55
C ARG A 102 13.90 24.34 -22.56
N THR A 103 14.07 25.69 -22.59
CA THR A 103 13.43 26.54 -23.57
C THR A 103 14.50 27.17 -24.49
N PHE A 104 14.31 27.05 -25.80
CA PHE A 104 15.17 27.62 -26.82
C PHE A 104 14.32 28.53 -27.72
N GLY A 105 14.29 29.84 -27.42
CA GLY A 105 13.41 30.76 -28.13
C GLY A 105 11.93 30.35 -28.00
N LYS A 106 11.31 29.95 -29.13
CA LYS A 106 9.91 29.49 -29.16
C LYS A 106 9.74 27.99 -28.88
N HIS A 107 10.82 27.24 -28.71
CA HIS A 107 10.80 25.81 -28.51
C HIS A 107 10.95 25.47 -27.03
N GLN A 108 10.03 24.70 -26.48
CA GLN A 108 10.10 24.16 -25.12
C GLN A 108 10.19 22.64 -25.21
N LEU A 109 11.19 22.06 -24.59
CA LEU A 109 11.43 20.63 -24.56
C LEU A 109 11.50 20.15 -23.11
N ASN A 110 10.65 19.18 -22.77
CA ASN A 110 10.72 18.45 -21.51
C ASN A 110 10.89 16.96 -21.81
N VAL A 111 11.96 16.36 -21.30
CA VAL A 111 12.24 14.93 -21.42
C VAL A 111 12.37 14.34 -20.04
N VAL A 112 11.67 13.24 -19.79
CA VAL A 112 11.73 12.51 -18.52
C VAL A 112 12.04 11.06 -18.80
N GLY A 113 13.11 10.56 -18.17
CA GLY A 113 13.40 9.15 -18.05
C GLY A 113 13.18 8.70 -16.62
N MET A 114 12.51 7.59 -16.39
CA MET A 114 12.28 7.03 -15.06
C MET A 114 12.61 5.54 -15.05
N TYR A 115 13.24 5.12 -13.99
CA TYR A 115 13.37 3.73 -13.58
C TYR A 115 12.89 3.59 -12.15
N SER A 116 11.97 2.66 -11.90
CA SER A 116 11.52 2.35 -10.55
C SER A 116 11.55 0.85 -10.28
N ALA A 117 11.80 0.52 -9.02
CA ALA A 117 11.70 -0.83 -8.51
C ALA A 117 11.04 -0.78 -7.13
N GLU A 118 10.12 -1.71 -6.89
CA GLU A 118 9.48 -1.89 -5.59
C GLU A 118 9.39 -3.36 -5.22
N GLN A 119 9.37 -3.62 -3.93
CA GLN A 119 9.13 -4.96 -3.40
C GLN A 119 8.28 -4.87 -2.15
N THR A 120 7.30 -5.75 -2.07
CA THR A 120 6.48 -5.95 -0.88
C THR A 120 6.68 -7.37 -0.37
N VAL A 121 6.95 -7.50 0.92
CA VAL A 121 6.99 -8.76 1.64
C VAL A 121 5.94 -8.71 2.73
N TYR A 122 5.06 -9.69 2.75
CA TYR A 122 4.04 -9.90 3.76
C TYR A 122 4.24 -11.25 4.41
N THR A 123 4.23 -11.28 5.73
CA THR A 123 4.25 -12.49 6.54
C THR A 123 3.10 -12.48 7.53
N ARG A 124 2.53 -13.63 7.79
CA ARG A 124 1.55 -13.82 8.84
C ARG A 124 1.75 -15.17 9.51
N SER A 125 1.63 -15.19 10.83
CA SER A 125 1.60 -16.38 11.66
C SER A 125 0.40 -16.31 12.61
N ASP A 126 -0.12 -17.50 12.97
CA ASP A 126 -1.29 -17.64 13.82
C ASP A 126 -1.16 -18.93 14.64
N VAL A 127 -1.48 -18.86 15.92
CA VAL A 127 -1.50 -20.00 16.82
C VAL A 127 -2.69 -19.87 17.77
N ALA A 128 -3.36 -20.97 18.02
CA ALA A 128 -4.44 -21.06 18.99
C ALA A 128 -4.20 -22.21 19.97
N GLY A 129 -4.61 -22.02 21.22
CA GLY A 129 -4.54 -23.03 22.26
C GLY A 129 -5.88 -23.17 22.96
N ARG A 130 -6.15 -24.34 23.50
CA ARG A 130 -7.33 -24.65 24.31
C ARG A 130 -6.85 -25.14 25.66
N ASP A 131 -7.72 -24.96 26.67
CA ASP A 131 -7.47 -25.39 28.02
C ASP A 131 -6.21 -24.71 28.60
N ILE A 132 -6.29 -23.41 28.78
CA ILE A 132 -5.24 -22.60 29.38
C ILE A 132 -5.32 -22.76 30.90
N PRO A 133 -4.25 -23.24 31.57
CA PRO A 133 -4.31 -23.71 32.97
C PRO A 133 -4.63 -22.63 34.00
N ALA A 134 -4.48 -21.37 33.65
CA ALA A 134 -4.81 -20.26 34.52
C ALA A 134 -5.20 -19.02 33.69
N GLU A 135 -6.28 -18.34 34.09
CA GLU A 135 -6.82 -17.20 33.35
C GLU A 135 -5.84 -16.05 33.20
N TYR A 136 -4.98 -15.79 34.18
CA TYR A 136 -3.97 -14.73 34.12
C TYR A 136 -2.91 -14.96 33.03
N PHE A 137 -2.77 -16.17 32.47
CA PHE A 137 -1.93 -16.41 31.29
C PHE A 137 -2.51 -15.83 30.03
N GLN A 138 -3.83 -15.80 29.94
CA GLN A 138 -4.55 -15.32 28.76
C GLN A 138 -3.92 -15.87 27.46
N PHE A 139 -3.66 -15.02 26.44
CA PHE A 139 -2.99 -15.42 25.22
C PHE A 139 -1.45 -15.29 25.27
N TYR A 140 -0.90 -14.77 26.37
CA TYR A 140 0.56 -14.51 26.48
C TYR A 140 1.39 -15.79 26.65
N ASN A 141 0.79 -16.87 27.09
CA ASN A 141 1.51 -18.12 27.35
C ASN A 141 0.78 -19.35 26.76
N ILE A 142 0.39 -19.27 25.49
CA ILE A 142 -0.33 -20.37 24.78
C ILE A 142 0.47 -21.70 24.82
N GLY A 143 1.80 -21.63 24.87
CA GLY A 143 2.66 -22.81 24.96
C GLY A 143 2.47 -23.67 26.20
N ARG A 144 1.70 -23.21 27.20
CA ARG A 144 1.32 -23.94 28.43
C ARG A 144 -0.09 -24.51 28.36
N ALA A 145 -0.80 -24.40 27.25
CA ALA A 145 -2.11 -25.01 27.08
C ALA A 145 -2.04 -26.51 27.39
N GLU A 146 -2.96 -26.99 28.23
CA GLU A 146 -3.09 -28.41 28.57
C GLU A 146 -3.88 -29.19 27.52
N GLY A 147 -4.71 -28.50 26.77
CA GLY A 147 -5.42 -29.01 25.62
C GLY A 147 -4.65 -28.90 24.32
N THR A 148 -5.35 -28.84 23.21
CA THR A 148 -4.78 -28.85 21.88
C THR A 148 -4.19 -27.47 21.51
N ILE A 149 -2.93 -27.44 21.08
CA ILE A 149 -2.34 -26.29 20.40
C ILE A 149 -2.50 -26.50 18.88
N THR A 150 -3.10 -25.52 18.22
CA THR A 150 -3.44 -25.61 16.81
C THR A 150 -2.77 -24.49 16.03
N VAL A 151 -2.21 -24.86 14.89
CA VAL A 151 -1.74 -23.94 13.87
C VAL A 151 -2.69 -24.06 12.69
N ASN A 152 -3.37 -22.98 12.32
CA ASN A 152 -4.20 -22.98 11.13
C ASN A 152 -3.35 -22.67 9.89
N PRO A 153 -3.12 -23.64 8.98
CA PRO A 153 -2.30 -23.44 7.80
C PRO A 153 -2.78 -22.27 6.91
N ASP A 154 -4.10 -22.04 6.85
CA ASP A 154 -4.70 -20.96 6.04
C ASP A 154 -4.38 -19.56 6.57
N ASN A 155 -4.01 -19.48 7.86
CA ASN A 155 -3.59 -18.23 8.51
C ASN A 155 -2.07 -18.01 8.49
N TRP A 156 -1.29 -19.01 8.07
CA TRP A 156 0.14 -18.85 7.83
C TRP A 156 0.37 -18.43 6.39
N ASN A 157 0.98 -17.28 6.21
CA ASN A 157 1.15 -16.72 4.88
C ASN A 157 2.53 -16.07 4.73
N TYR A 158 3.13 -16.30 3.58
CA TYR A 158 4.30 -15.59 3.12
C TYR A 158 4.08 -15.19 1.67
N GLN A 159 4.05 -13.89 1.43
CA GLN A 159 3.90 -13.33 0.09
C GLN A 159 5.05 -12.38 -0.19
N LYS A 160 5.67 -12.55 -1.34
CA LYS A 160 6.69 -11.64 -1.85
C LYS A 160 6.34 -11.26 -3.27
N SER A 161 6.21 -9.98 -3.52
CA SER A 161 5.96 -9.46 -4.86
C SER A 161 6.86 -8.28 -5.16
N GLY A 162 7.22 -8.11 -6.42
CA GLY A 162 8.01 -7.01 -6.90
C GLY A 162 7.46 -6.48 -8.21
N LEU A 163 7.63 -5.18 -8.42
CA LEU A 163 7.33 -4.47 -9.65
C LEU A 163 8.57 -3.69 -10.08
N MET A 164 8.84 -3.68 -11.37
CA MET A 164 9.90 -2.91 -11.98
C MET A 164 9.32 -2.14 -13.16
N SER A 165 9.66 -0.88 -13.29
CA SER A 165 9.09 -0.02 -14.32
C SER A 165 10.16 0.85 -14.99
N TRP A 166 10.05 0.97 -16.30
CA TRP A 166 10.78 1.94 -17.11
C TRP A 166 9.79 2.87 -17.78
N MET A 167 10.09 4.15 -17.80
CA MET A 167 9.28 5.13 -18.51
C MET A 167 10.18 6.14 -19.21
N GLY A 168 9.84 6.44 -20.46
CA GLY A 168 10.38 7.58 -21.20
C GLY A 168 9.21 8.48 -21.65
N ARG A 169 9.33 9.78 -21.44
CA ARG A 169 8.37 10.77 -21.92
C ARG A 169 9.10 11.94 -22.55
N VAL A 170 8.65 12.35 -23.72
CA VAL A 170 9.08 13.56 -24.39
C VAL A 170 7.86 14.45 -24.57
N MET A 171 7.98 15.69 -24.15
CA MET A 171 6.98 16.71 -24.31
C MET A 171 7.62 17.89 -25.03
N TYR A 172 7.07 18.26 -26.17
CA TYR A 172 7.56 19.35 -26.99
C TYR A 172 6.46 20.36 -27.20
N THR A 173 6.75 21.64 -26.98
CA THR A 173 5.83 22.73 -27.22
C THR A 173 6.51 23.79 -28.10
N TYR A 174 5.83 24.18 -29.15
CA TYR A 174 6.28 25.24 -30.06
C TYR A 174 5.38 26.47 -29.90
N ASP A 175 6.00 27.61 -29.61
CA ASP A 175 5.39 28.94 -29.51
C ASP A 175 4.14 28.99 -28.59
N ASN A 176 4.06 28.11 -27.56
CA ASN A 176 2.89 27.91 -26.72
C ASN A 176 1.61 27.54 -27.50
N ARG A 177 1.71 27.25 -28.79
CA ARG A 177 0.60 26.95 -29.71
C ARG A 177 0.44 25.46 -29.94
N TYR A 178 1.52 24.77 -30.31
CA TYR A 178 1.50 23.37 -30.70
C TYR A 178 2.21 22.53 -29.65
N MET A 179 1.55 21.49 -29.17
CA MET A 179 2.09 20.59 -28.16
C MET A 179 2.07 19.17 -28.69
N LEU A 180 3.18 18.45 -28.53
CA LEU A 180 3.31 17.04 -28.85
C LEU A 180 3.87 16.32 -27.62
N MET A 181 3.24 15.22 -27.23
CA MET A 181 3.73 14.36 -26.15
C MET A 181 3.78 12.92 -26.63
N ALA A 182 4.90 12.26 -26.40
CA ALA A 182 5.05 10.83 -26.57
C ALA A 182 5.54 10.23 -25.25
N THR A 183 4.93 9.13 -24.83
CA THR A 183 5.30 8.39 -23.64
C THR A 183 5.37 6.91 -23.98
N VAL A 184 6.39 6.23 -23.47
CA VAL A 184 6.47 4.78 -23.46
C VAL A 184 6.74 4.35 -22.01
N ARG A 185 5.98 3.37 -21.54
CA ARG A 185 6.16 2.76 -20.22
C ARG A 185 6.22 1.25 -20.38
N ALA A 186 7.17 0.62 -19.70
CA ALA A 186 7.29 -0.82 -19.64
C ALA A 186 7.30 -1.24 -18.15
N ASP A 187 6.38 -2.11 -17.78
CA ASP A 187 6.20 -2.61 -16.41
C ASP A 187 6.40 -4.13 -16.39
N ALA A 188 7.16 -4.59 -15.39
CA ALA A 188 7.33 -6.01 -15.11
C ALA A 188 6.83 -6.34 -13.70
N SER A 189 5.98 -7.35 -13.59
CA SER A 189 5.47 -7.82 -12.31
C SER A 189 5.91 -9.26 -12.03
N SER A 190 6.42 -9.49 -10.81
CA SER A 190 6.78 -10.84 -10.35
C SER A 190 5.57 -11.76 -10.14
N ARG A 191 4.35 -11.22 -10.15
CA ARG A 191 3.09 -11.99 -10.02
C ARG A 191 2.66 -12.66 -11.33
N LEU A 192 3.27 -12.26 -12.44
CA LEU A 192 2.98 -12.81 -13.76
C LEU A 192 3.88 -14.00 -14.07
N ALA A 193 3.42 -14.88 -14.92
CA ALA A 193 4.15 -16.06 -15.36
C ALA A 193 5.49 -15.70 -16.02
N LYS A 194 6.49 -16.54 -15.84
CA LYS A 194 7.80 -16.37 -16.49
C LYS A 194 7.62 -16.24 -18.01
N GLY A 195 8.27 -15.25 -18.61
CA GLY A 195 8.16 -14.94 -20.03
C GLY A 195 7.02 -13.97 -20.40
N HIS A 196 6.09 -13.70 -19.49
CA HIS A 196 4.97 -12.77 -19.69
C HIS A 196 4.95 -11.66 -18.63
N GLN A 197 6.10 -11.36 -18.04
CA GLN A 197 6.20 -10.41 -16.93
C GLN A 197 6.20 -8.95 -17.40
N TRP A 198 6.68 -8.69 -18.62
CA TRP A 198 6.82 -7.35 -19.18
C TRP A 198 5.63 -6.97 -20.06
N HIS A 199 5.09 -5.79 -19.80
CA HIS A 199 4.06 -5.17 -20.63
C HIS A 199 4.46 -3.74 -20.96
N THR A 200 4.28 -3.33 -22.21
CA THR A 200 4.67 -2.02 -22.71
C THR A 200 3.45 -1.23 -23.14
N TYR A 201 3.40 0.03 -22.73
CA TYR A 201 2.29 0.94 -22.98
C TYR A 201 2.79 2.20 -23.67
N PRO A 202 2.73 2.29 -24.98
CA PRO A 202 3.00 3.52 -25.70
C PRO A 202 1.76 4.43 -25.68
N ALA A 203 1.98 5.74 -25.59
CA ALA A 203 0.95 6.75 -25.73
C ALA A 203 1.51 7.96 -26.46
N VAL A 204 0.69 8.54 -27.34
CA VAL A 204 1.03 9.77 -28.07
C VAL A 204 -0.17 10.71 -27.98
N SER A 205 0.09 11.99 -27.75
CA SER A 205 -0.94 13.03 -27.80
C SER A 205 -0.42 14.29 -28.46
N ALA A 206 -1.33 15.00 -29.11
CA ALA A 206 -1.08 16.30 -29.71
C ALA A 206 -2.08 17.32 -29.15
N GLY A 207 -1.65 18.56 -29.03
CA GLY A 207 -2.46 19.66 -28.57
C GLY A 207 -2.24 20.90 -29.42
N TRP A 208 -3.30 21.64 -29.66
CA TRP A 208 -3.27 22.91 -30.34
C TRP A 208 -3.97 23.96 -29.48
N ASN A 209 -3.24 25.02 -29.13
CA ASN A 209 -3.75 26.14 -28.40
C ASN A 209 -4.23 27.20 -29.40
N ILE A 210 -5.48 27.05 -29.84
CA ILE A 210 -6.08 27.88 -30.89
C ILE A 210 -6.17 29.36 -30.45
N ARG A 211 -6.35 29.60 -29.14
CA ARG A 211 -6.43 30.97 -28.59
C ARG A 211 -5.14 31.79 -28.84
N GLN A 212 -3.99 31.11 -29.01
CA GLN A 212 -2.70 31.75 -29.26
C GLN A 212 -2.43 32.04 -30.74
N GLU A 213 -3.37 31.78 -31.62
CA GLU A 213 -3.25 32.09 -33.05
C GLU A 213 -3.63 33.52 -33.33
N GLU A 214 -2.97 34.15 -34.29
CA GLU A 214 -3.17 35.53 -34.67
C GLU A 214 -4.60 35.85 -35.13
N PHE A 215 -5.30 34.85 -35.72
CA PHE A 215 -6.71 35.01 -36.12
C PHE A 215 -7.69 35.07 -34.93
N MET A 216 -7.22 34.75 -33.72
CA MET A 216 -8.01 34.87 -32.49
C MET A 216 -7.78 36.15 -31.71
N ASP A 217 -6.87 37.03 -32.16
CA ASP A 217 -6.52 38.25 -31.43
C ASP A 217 -7.72 39.22 -31.28
N GLU A 218 -8.63 39.23 -32.25
CA GLU A 218 -9.85 40.07 -32.23
C GLU A 218 -11.01 39.45 -31.42
N VAL A 219 -10.83 38.21 -30.87
CA VAL A 219 -11.89 37.47 -30.15
C VAL A 219 -11.68 37.58 -28.65
N ASP A 220 -12.13 38.70 -28.06
CA ASP A 220 -11.86 39.02 -26.65
C ASP A 220 -12.71 38.23 -25.63
N TRP A 221 -13.78 37.57 -26.08
CA TRP A 221 -14.70 36.85 -25.21
C TRP A 221 -14.29 35.38 -24.95
N ILE A 222 -13.24 34.88 -25.59
CA ILE A 222 -12.68 33.53 -25.38
C ILE A 222 -11.29 33.67 -24.77
N ASP A 223 -11.14 33.28 -23.50
CA ASP A 223 -9.85 33.28 -22.81
C ASP A 223 -9.02 32.02 -23.13
N ILE A 224 -9.66 30.88 -23.28
CA ILE A 224 -8.99 29.60 -23.51
C ILE A 224 -9.74 28.79 -24.59
N LEU A 225 -9.02 28.44 -25.65
CA LEU A 225 -9.51 27.53 -26.69
C LEU A 225 -8.37 26.57 -27.07
N LYS A 226 -8.48 25.31 -26.63
CA LYS A 226 -7.47 24.27 -26.86
C LYS A 226 -8.11 23.00 -27.40
N LEU A 227 -7.54 22.47 -28.48
CA LEU A 227 -7.86 21.15 -29.00
C LEU A 227 -6.80 20.14 -28.55
N ARG A 228 -7.22 18.96 -28.13
CA ARG A 228 -6.31 17.86 -27.76
C ARG A 228 -6.82 16.55 -28.35
N VAL A 229 -5.87 15.74 -28.84
CA VAL A 229 -6.10 14.41 -29.38
C VAL A 229 -5.01 13.47 -28.81
N GLY A 230 -5.38 12.28 -28.40
CA GLY A 230 -4.47 11.25 -27.85
C GLY A 230 -5.09 9.85 -27.92
#